data_b3a82ef730d0d0366feea1ffaf1a45d7
#
_entry.id   b3a82ef730d0d0366feea1ffaf1a45d7
#
_cell.length_a   1.000
_cell.length_b   1.000
_cell.length_c   1.000
_cell.angle_alpha   90.00
_cell.angle_beta   90.00
_cell.angle_gamma   90.00
#
_symmetry.space_group_name_H-M   'P 1'
#
loop_
_entity.id
_entity.type
_entity.pdbx_description
1 polymer ?
#
loop_
_entity_poly.entity_id
_entity_poly.type
_entity_poly.pdbx_seq_one_letter_code
_entity_poly.pdbx_strand_id
1 'polypeptide(L)'
;MTLRQLRHPLASALLLILLVWTAPAVAVPTTFTDFGATAADIQDGVDSFRAALGNPNNGNGGPQAGGRREINWDGGTATDGTLAVTPFTVFQNTRGATFTTPGVGLTQTPITGGTVDIVPGAGTGNSLFDINATYGAAFATFSPNRLFVPLGSNITDGFFSLPGTGGTVPATVRGFGAVFTDVDLAGSASLQFFDPQGNSLGIFNAPCGSGAPCSPTNGTLSFLGVIFSTEQIARVRIINGNTALGPNDNPAEGVDVVALDDFLYAEPRAIPAPAGLTLLGLGFVGVIAQSWLRKRRI
;
A
#
# COMPACT_ATOMS: atom_id res chain seq x y z
N MET A 1 23.17 -86.14 14.56
CA MET A 1 23.90 -84.87 14.59
C MET A 1 23.04 -83.87 13.84
N THR A 2 22.26 -83.06 14.57
CA THR A 2 21.19 -82.19 14.02
C THR A 2 21.63 -80.74 14.14
N LEU A 3 21.86 -80.06 13.03
CA LEU A 3 22.14 -78.64 12.94
C LEU A 3 20.85 -77.84 13.17
N ARG A 4 20.79 -77.08 14.27
CA ARG A 4 19.76 -76.05 14.54
C ARG A 4 20.12 -74.81 13.78
N GLN A 5 19.27 -74.42 12.88
CA GLN A 5 19.28 -73.06 12.21
C GLN A 5 18.73 -72.01 13.19
N LEU A 6 19.57 -71.07 13.60
CA LEU A 6 19.13 -69.87 14.31
C LEU A 6 18.54 -68.87 13.28
N ARG A 7 17.23 -68.62 13.40
CA ARG A 7 16.58 -67.53 12.74
C ARG A 7 16.64 -66.26 13.63
N HIS A 8 17.32 -65.25 13.19
CA HIS A 8 17.27 -63.92 13.79
C HIS A 8 16.05 -63.18 13.28
N PRO A 9 15.19 -62.57 14.13
CA PRO A 9 14.13 -61.68 13.67
C PRO A 9 14.75 -60.29 13.42
N LEU A 10 14.67 -59.84 12.20
CA LEU A 10 14.93 -58.45 11.84
C LEU A 10 13.80 -57.57 12.41
N ALA A 11 14.10 -56.90 13.49
CA ALA A 11 13.22 -55.87 14.03
C ALA A 11 13.31 -54.62 13.15
N SER A 12 12.28 -54.42 12.31
CA SER A 12 12.09 -53.20 11.56
C SER A 12 11.65 -52.09 12.48
N ALA A 13 12.59 -51.24 12.90
CA ALA A 13 12.29 -50.02 13.64
C ALA A 13 11.64 -48.99 12.67
N LEU A 14 10.33 -48.84 12.77
CA LEU A 14 9.57 -47.81 12.04
C LEU A 14 9.82 -46.46 12.73
N LEU A 15 10.71 -45.63 12.18
CA LEU A 15 10.98 -44.30 12.67
C LEU A 15 9.82 -43.36 12.25
N LEU A 16 8.88 -43.11 13.19
CA LEU A 16 7.77 -42.17 12.99
C LEU A 16 8.33 -40.75 13.12
N ILE A 17 8.60 -40.09 12.00
CA ILE A 17 8.94 -38.67 11.99
C ILE A 17 7.65 -37.88 12.22
N LEU A 18 7.43 -37.40 13.44
CA LEU A 18 6.40 -36.40 13.74
C LEU A 18 6.83 -35.07 13.13
N LEU A 19 6.26 -34.72 11.99
CA LEU A 19 6.32 -33.35 11.49
C LEU A 19 5.45 -32.48 12.43
N VAL A 20 6.10 -31.79 13.35
CA VAL A 20 5.46 -30.71 14.10
C VAL A 20 5.29 -29.52 13.15
N TRP A 21 4.09 -29.33 12.64
CA TRP A 21 3.73 -28.11 11.96
C TRP A 21 3.65 -26.98 13.00
N THR A 22 4.70 -26.21 13.11
CA THR A 22 4.63 -24.92 13.81
C THR A 22 3.92 -23.94 12.88
N ALA A 23 2.68 -23.59 13.20
CA ALA A 23 2.03 -22.48 12.53
C ALA A 23 2.91 -21.21 12.71
N PRO A 24 3.26 -20.49 11.64
CA PRO A 24 4.00 -19.24 11.79
C PRO A 24 3.17 -18.30 12.66
N ALA A 25 3.78 -17.78 13.74
CA ALA A 25 3.15 -16.71 14.50
C ALA A 25 3.00 -15.51 13.56
N VAL A 26 1.77 -15.13 13.25
CA VAL A 26 1.49 -13.91 12.51
C VAL A 26 1.84 -12.75 13.42
N ALA A 27 2.92 -12.06 13.13
CA ALA A 27 3.29 -10.87 13.88
C ALA A 27 2.22 -9.79 13.67
N VAL A 28 1.74 -9.22 14.78
CA VAL A 28 0.76 -8.13 14.76
C VAL A 28 1.41 -6.93 14.07
N PRO A 29 0.76 -6.31 13.07
CA PRO A 29 1.30 -5.12 12.44
C PRO A 29 1.35 -3.95 13.42
N THR A 30 2.32 -3.06 13.23
CA THR A 30 2.44 -1.81 14.01
C THR A 30 1.71 -0.70 13.28
N THR A 31 0.84 0.01 13.99
CA THR A 31 0.12 1.18 13.48
C THR A 31 0.74 2.48 13.97
N PHE A 32 0.72 3.50 13.12
CA PHE A 32 1.12 4.87 13.40
C PHE A 32 -0.05 5.76 13.04
N THR A 33 -0.53 6.54 13.97
CA THR A 33 -1.68 7.41 13.79
C THR A 33 -1.41 8.76 14.41
N ASP A 34 -1.86 9.81 13.72
CA ASP A 34 -1.88 11.16 14.26
C ASP A 34 -3.07 11.93 13.70
N PHE A 35 -3.51 12.99 14.38
CA PHE A 35 -4.66 13.79 14.00
C PHE A 35 -4.49 15.22 14.50
N GLY A 36 -4.87 16.20 13.67
CA GLY A 36 -4.86 17.60 14.08
C GLY A 36 -5.38 18.57 13.02
N ALA A 37 -5.45 19.83 13.38
CA ALA A 37 -5.95 20.88 12.52
C ALA A 37 -4.93 21.38 11.48
N THR A 38 -3.64 21.08 11.70
CA THR A 38 -2.54 21.58 10.87
C THR A 38 -1.56 20.47 10.53
N ALA A 39 -0.74 20.69 9.50
CA ALA A 39 0.35 19.78 9.15
C ALA A 39 1.33 19.54 10.32
N ALA A 40 1.57 20.56 11.13
CA ALA A 40 2.46 20.46 12.30
C ALA A 40 1.90 19.50 13.37
N ASP A 41 0.58 19.42 13.50
CA ASP A 41 -0.07 18.58 14.51
C ASP A 41 0.09 17.09 14.21
N ILE A 42 0.25 16.69 12.94
CA ILE A 42 0.41 15.28 12.53
C ILE A 42 1.86 14.95 12.12
N GLN A 43 2.77 15.91 12.17
CA GLN A 43 4.15 15.73 11.70
C GLN A 43 4.90 14.65 12.48
N ASP A 44 4.70 14.56 13.78
CA ASP A 44 5.39 13.58 14.64
C ASP A 44 4.98 12.13 14.30
N GLY A 45 3.71 11.89 14.00
CA GLY A 45 3.21 10.58 13.55
C GLY A 45 3.79 10.20 12.20
N VAL A 46 3.80 11.15 11.25
CA VAL A 46 4.40 10.94 9.92
C VAL A 46 5.90 10.66 10.03
N ASP A 47 6.65 11.42 10.84
CA ASP A 47 8.10 11.24 10.99
C ASP A 47 8.45 9.96 11.72
N SER A 48 7.65 9.55 12.71
CA SER A 48 7.78 8.24 13.37
C SER A 48 7.59 7.10 12.38
N PHE A 49 6.61 7.20 11.48
CA PHE A 49 6.39 6.24 10.42
C PHE A 49 7.53 6.22 9.40
N ARG A 50 8.02 7.41 8.97
CA ARG A 50 9.21 7.53 8.10
C ARG A 50 10.43 6.83 8.68
N ALA A 51 10.69 7.05 9.97
CA ALA A 51 11.79 6.42 10.68
C ALA A 51 11.63 4.89 10.72
N ALA A 52 10.43 4.39 10.97
CA ALA A 52 10.12 2.97 11.02
C ALA A 52 10.17 2.30 9.62
N LEU A 53 9.77 2.98 8.55
CA LEU A 53 9.96 2.50 7.17
C LEU A 53 11.44 2.41 6.79
N GLY A 54 12.28 3.29 7.35
CA GLY A 54 13.72 3.36 7.11
C GLY A 54 14.15 4.49 6.17
N ASN A 55 15.45 4.78 6.21
CA ASN A 55 16.10 5.80 5.41
C ASN A 55 17.01 5.17 4.33
N PRO A 56 17.30 5.88 3.24
CA PRO A 56 16.80 7.21 2.86
C PRO A 56 15.40 7.17 2.22
N ASN A 57 14.84 8.37 1.90
CA ASN A 57 13.80 8.49 0.88
C ASN A 57 14.47 8.36 -0.49
N ASN A 58 14.14 7.27 -1.19
CA ASN A 58 14.81 6.88 -2.44
C ASN A 58 14.34 7.69 -3.67
N GLY A 59 13.30 8.50 -3.51
CA GLY A 59 12.81 9.38 -4.58
C GLY A 59 12.50 8.64 -5.88
N ASN A 60 13.07 9.11 -7.00
CA ASN A 60 12.84 8.58 -8.35
C ASN A 60 13.92 7.60 -8.83
N GLY A 61 14.73 7.02 -7.95
CA GLY A 61 15.78 6.08 -8.32
C GLY A 61 15.25 4.68 -8.67
N GLY A 62 16.12 3.84 -9.26
CA GLY A 62 15.85 2.41 -9.42
C GLY A 62 15.71 1.68 -8.08
N PRO A 63 15.63 0.32 -8.08
CA PRO A 63 15.43 -0.44 -6.85
C PRO A 63 16.61 -0.28 -5.89
N GLN A 64 16.30 -0.11 -4.60
CA GLN A 64 17.28 0.11 -3.55
C GLN A 64 17.30 -1.02 -2.52
N ALA A 65 18.39 -1.14 -1.75
CA ALA A 65 18.51 -2.19 -0.75
C ALA A 65 17.66 -1.95 0.52
N GLY A 66 17.14 -0.76 0.74
CA GLY A 66 16.32 -0.36 1.89
C GLY A 66 15.80 1.04 1.73
N GLY A 67 15.23 1.59 2.80
CA GLY A 67 14.65 2.91 2.79
C GLY A 67 13.16 2.89 2.46
N ARG A 68 12.67 4.03 2.02
CA ARG A 68 11.26 4.27 1.73
C ARG A 68 11.08 5.06 0.45
N ARG A 69 9.84 5.16 0.00
CA ARG A 69 9.37 6.02 -1.08
C ARG A 69 8.22 6.88 -0.58
N GLU A 70 8.17 8.11 -1.05
CA GLU A 70 7.12 9.06 -0.73
C GLU A 70 6.56 9.66 -2.01
N ILE A 71 5.26 9.92 -2.03
CA ILE A 71 4.54 10.62 -3.09
C ILE A 71 3.76 11.74 -2.41
N ASN A 72 4.22 12.97 -2.60
CA ASN A 72 3.58 14.16 -2.04
C ASN A 72 2.61 14.85 -3.01
N TRP A 73 2.38 14.27 -4.17
CA TRP A 73 1.47 14.74 -5.23
C TRP A 73 1.77 16.11 -5.83
N ASP A 74 2.64 16.92 -5.24
CA ASP A 74 2.93 18.31 -5.62
C ASP A 74 3.71 18.47 -6.93
N GLY A 75 4.24 17.38 -7.44
CA GLY A 75 5.03 17.36 -8.67
C GLY A 75 4.18 17.57 -9.92
N GLY A 76 4.87 17.99 -10.96
CA GLY A 76 4.29 18.18 -12.29
C GLY A 76 4.22 19.66 -12.71
N THR A 77 4.16 19.89 -14.02
CA THR A 77 4.08 21.22 -14.63
C THR A 77 2.66 21.62 -15.01
N ALA A 78 1.68 20.73 -14.81
CA ALA A 78 0.30 21.00 -15.19
C ALA A 78 -0.30 22.02 -14.22
N THR A 79 -0.62 23.20 -14.74
CA THR A 79 -1.45 24.19 -14.06
C THR A 79 -2.88 23.70 -13.89
N ASP A 80 -3.28 22.82 -14.78
CA ASP A 80 -4.58 22.14 -14.76
C ASP A 80 -4.44 20.80 -14.06
N GLY A 81 -5.44 20.38 -13.31
CA GLY A 81 -5.49 19.05 -12.75
C GLY A 81 -5.30 17.99 -13.84
N THR A 82 -4.62 16.93 -13.52
CA THR A 82 -4.52 15.79 -14.43
C THR A 82 -5.94 15.32 -14.75
N LEU A 83 -6.25 15.12 -16.03
CA LEU A 83 -7.50 14.47 -16.42
C LEU A 83 -7.64 13.15 -15.67
N ALA A 84 -8.85 12.83 -15.25
CA ALA A 84 -9.13 11.60 -14.53
C ALA A 84 -8.62 10.40 -15.34
N VAL A 85 -7.65 9.66 -14.78
CA VAL A 85 -7.06 8.49 -15.42
C VAL A 85 -7.07 7.29 -14.48
N THR A 86 -7.30 6.12 -15.02
CA THR A 86 -7.15 4.83 -14.33
C THR A 86 -6.74 3.76 -15.34
N PRO A 87 -5.62 3.06 -15.13
CA PRO A 87 -4.66 3.17 -14.03
C PRO A 87 -3.82 4.48 -14.09
N PHE A 88 -3.48 5.01 -12.92
CA PHE A 88 -2.57 6.14 -12.77
C PHE A 88 -1.14 5.59 -12.62
N THR A 89 -0.31 5.74 -13.67
CA THR A 89 0.98 5.06 -13.79
C THR A 89 2.20 5.98 -13.70
N VAL A 90 1.99 7.26 -13.37
CA VAL A 90 3.06 8.28 -13.34
C VAL A 90 4.25 7.86 -12.46
N PHE A 91 3.99 7.18 -11.36
CA PHE A 91 5.02 6.73 -10.41
C PHE A 91 5.44 5.26 -10.60
N GLN A 92 4.87 4.55 -11.58
CA GLN A 92 5.13 3.12 -11.80
C GLN A 92 6.61 2.84 -12.06
N ASN A 93 7.23 3.58 -12.96
CA ASN A 93 8.63 3.37 -13.29
C ASN A 93 9.59 3.99 -12.27
N THR A 94 9.25 5.16 -11.74
CA THR A 94 10.16 5.94 -10.89
C THR A 94 10.12 5.52 -9.43
N ARG A 95 8.95 5.13 -8.93
CA ARG A 95 8.73 4.81 -7.50
C ARG A 95 8.10 3.44 -7.27
N GLY A 96 7.76 2.72 -8.35
CA GLY A 96 7.19 1.37 -8.27
C GLY A 96 5.76 1.33 -7.75
N ALA A 97 4.98 2.40 -7.93
CA ALA A 97 3.59 2.47 -7.51
C ALA A 97 2.64 2.79 -8.67
N THR A 98 1.52 2.09 -8.71
CA THR A 98 0.41 2.30 -9.66
C THR A 98 -0.89 2.35 -8.88
N PHE A 99 -1.77 3.28 -9.23
CA PHE A 99 -3.05 3.44 -8.56
C PHE A 99 -4.21 3.23 -9.52
N THR A 100 -5.29 2.62 -9.03
CA THR A 100 -6.53 2.42 -9.78
C THR A 100 -7.74 2.78 -8.93
N THR A 101 -8.86 3.04 -9.57
CA THR A 101 -10.15 3.25 -8.90
C THR A 101 -11.25 2.55 -9.71
N PRO A 102 -12.31 2.04 -9.07
CA PRO A 102 -13.50 1.59 -9.78
C PRO A 102 -14.36 2.75 -10.32
N GLY A 103 -14.01 3.99 -9.96
CA GLY A 103 -14.67 5.20 -10.45
C GLY A 103 -14.25 5.61 -11.87
N VAL A 104 -14.43 6.89 -12.18
CA VAL A 104 -14.11 7.45 -13.50
C VAL A 104 -12.61 7.56 -13.73
N GLY A 105 -11.86 7.82 -12.65
CA GLY A 105 -10.40 7.94 -12.69
C GLY A 105 -9.85 8.62 -11.44
N LEU A 106 -8.53 8.78 -11.42
CA LEU A 106 -7.77 9.41 -10.35
C LEU A 106 -7.22 10.75 -10.87
N THR A 107 -7.28 11.78 -10.04
CA THR A 107 -6.79 13.11 -10.40
C THR A 107 -5.98 13.73 -9.26
N GLN A 108 -4.99 14.55 -9.65
CA GLN A 108 -4.36 15.52 -8.77
C GLN A 108 -5.08 16.84 -8.91
N THR A 109 -5.30 17.55 -7.82
CA THR A 109 -5.89 18.89 -7.88
C THR A 109 -4.96 19.85 -8.64
N PRO A 110 -5.50 20.82 -9.38
CA PRO A 110 -4.69 21.84 -10.05
C PRO A 110 -3.99 22.73 -9.01
N ILE A 111 -2.95 23.45 -9.47
CA ILE A 111 -2.25 24.49 -8.72
C ILE A 111 -2.58 25.82 -9.36
N THR A 112 -3.14 26.74 -8.56
CA THR A 112 -3.33 28.14 -8.97
C THR A 112 -2.57 29.03 -8.02
N GLY A 113 -1.61 29.81 -8.54
CA GLY A 113 -0.82 30.75 -7.75
C GLY A 113 -0.01 30.13 -6.61
N GLY A 114 0.32 28.83 -6.69
CA GLY A 114 1.08 28.11 -5.66
C GLY A 114 0.23 27.59 -4.50
N THR A 115 -1.09 27.66 -4.60
CA THR A 115 -2.03 27.05 -3.65
C THR A 115 -2.88 26.00 -4.34
N VAL A 116 -3.41 25.06 -3.56
CA VAL A 116 -4.42 24.12 -4.07
C VAL A 116 -5.55 24.90 -4.71
N ASP A 117 -5.90 24.57 -5.94
CA ASP A 117 -7.01 25.24 -6.61
C ASP A 117 -8.33 24.74 -6.06
N ILE A 118 -8.77 25.46 -5.02
CA ILE A 118 -10.08 25.37 -4.40
C ILE A 118 -10.93 26.61 -4.75
N VAL A 119 -10.43 27.46 -5.69
CA VAL A 119 -11.06 28.73 -6.04
C VAL A 119 -11.90 28.57 -7.30
N PRO A 120 -13.12 29.19 -7.37
CA PRO A 120 -13.98 29.10 -8.54
C PRO A 120 -13.32 29.67 -9.80
N GLY A 121 -13.46 28.96 -10.91
CA GLY A 121 -13.14 29.46 -12.24
C GLY A 121 -11.67 29.59 -12.59
N ALA A 122 -10.77 28.99 -11.80
CA ALA A 122 -9.34 29.03 -12.05
C ALA A 122 -8.82 27.91 -12.94
N GLY A 123 -9.64 26.93 -13.28
CA GLY A 123 -9.16 25.77 -14.03
C GLY A 123 -10.22 25.01 -14.81
N THR A 124 -9.78 24.02 -15.50
CA THR A 124 -10.54 23.16 -16.38
C THR A 124 -11.03 21.92 -15.66
N GLY A 125 -12.11 22.05 -14.89
CA GLY A 125 -13.01 20.92 -14.59
C GLY A 125 -12.54 19.83 -13.63
N ASN A 126 -11.42 20.00 -12.90
CA ASN A 126 -10.95 19.03 -11.89
C ASN A 126 -10.53 19.71 -10.57
N SER A 127 -10.86 20.97 -10.39
CA SER A 127 -10.77 21.65 -9.10
C SER A 127 -11.78 21.03 -8.15
N LEU A 128 -11.38 20.78 -6.90
CA LEU A 128 -12.33 20.29 -5.87
C LEU A 128 -13.48 21.27 -5.70
N PHE A 129 -13.23 22.57 -5.86
CA PHE A 129 -14.24 23.61 -5.82
C PHE A 129 -15.25 23.51 -6.97
N ASP A 130 -14.82 23.13 -8.16
CA ASP A 130 -15.72 22.94 -9.32
C ASP A 130 -16.63 21.70 -9.14
N ILE A 131 -16.17 20.71 -8.37
CA ILE A 131 -16.99 19.57 -7.99
C ILE A 131 -18.04 19.99 -6.96
N ASN A 132 -17.60 20.69 -5.90
CA ASN A 132 -18.48 21.25 -4.87
C ASN A 132 -17.83 22.47 -4.20
N ALA A 133 -18.50 23.60 -4.22
CA ALA A 133 -18.00 24.86 -3.68
C ALA A 133 -17.67 24.82 -2.17
N THR A 134 -18.23 23.88 -1.42
CA THR A 134 -17.95 23.73 0.02
C THR A 134 -16.59 23.11 0.29
N TYR A 135 -15.99 22.40 -0.67
CA TYR A 135 -14.72 21.69 -0.49
C TYR A 135 -13.53 22.62 -0.23
N GLY A 136 -13.64 23.89 -0.62
CA GLY A 136 -12.64 24.90 -0.27
C GLY A 136 -12.48 25.16 1.21
N ALA A 137 -13.51 24.88 2.01
CA ALA A 137 -13.47 24.97 3.46
C ALA A 137 -13.25 23.60 4.12
N ALA A 138 -13.65 22.51 3.44
CA ALA A 138 -13.58 21.16 3.98
C ALA A 138 -12.15 20.59 3.98
N PHE A 139 -11.34 20.89 2.95
CA PHE A 139 -10.04 20.24 2.80
C PHE A 139 -8.86 21.17 3.09
N ALA A 140 -7.83 20.59 3.72
CA ALA A 140 -6.52 21.21 3.92
C ALA A 140 -5.42 20.31 3.36
N THR A 141 -4.23 20.85 3.11
CA THR A 141 -3.06 20.08 2.69
C THR A 141 -2.11 19.85 3.86
N PHE A 142 -1.49 18.68 3.87
CA PHE A 142 -0.33 18.37 4.71
C PHE A 142 0.94 18.91 4.05
N SER A 143 1.21 18.47 2.83
CA SER A 143 2.21 19.10 1.97
C SER A 143 1.51 20.02 0.97
N PRO A 144 1.92 21.28 0.82
CA PRO A 144 1.39 22.12 -0.24
C PRO A 144 2.02 21.68 -1.58
N ASN A 145 1.28 21.59 -2.65
CA ASN A 145 0.12 22.36 -3.10
C ASN A 145 -1.07 21.51 -3.60
N ARG A 146 -1.00 20.18 -3.62
CA ARG A 146 -2.00 19.34 -4.30
C ARG A 146 -2.57 18.29 -3.38
N LEU A 147 -3.84 17.94 -3.64
CA LEU A 147 -4.50 16.75 -3.11
C LEU A 147 -4.66 15.72 -4.24
N PHE A 148 -4.84 14.46 -3.87
CA PHE A 148 -5.08 13.35 -4.77
C PHE A 148 -6.44 12.71 -4.44
N VAL A 149 -7.27 12.52 -5.46
CA VAL A 149 -8.65 12.06 -5.26
C VAL A 149 -9.09 11.09 -6.36
N PRO A 150 -9.86 10.06 -6.01
CA PRO A 150 -10.65 9.30 -6.98
C PRO A 150 -11.95 10.07 -7.33
N LEU A 151 -12.36 10.02 -8.58
CA LEU A 151 -13.60 10.60 -9.08
C LEU A 151 -14.61 9.50 -9.38
N GLY A 152 -15.86 9.70 -8.94
CA GLY A 152 -16.94 8.72 -9.11
C GLY A 152 -16.80 7.47 -8.20
N SER A 153 -15.91 7.52 -7.23
CA SER A 153 -15.68 6.50 -6.20
C SER A 153 -14.97 7.12 -5.01
N ASN A 154 -15.06 6.48 -3.84
CA ASN A 154 -14.24 6.76 -2.67
C ASN A 154 -13.16 5.68 -2.44
N ILE A 155 -12.82 4.92 -3.48
CA ILE A 155 -11.84 3.82 -3.41
C ILE A 155 -10.67 4.09 -4.34
N THR A 156 -9.47 3.95 -3.78
CA THR A 156 -8.20 3.90 -4.53
C THR A 156 -7.48 2.62 -4.18
N ASP A 157 -7.14 1.81 -5.18
CA ASP A 157 -6.28 0.63 -5.01
C ASP A 157 -4.85 0.97 -5.47
N GLY A 158 -3.86 0.81 -4.59
CA GLY A 158 -2.44 0.95 -4.88
C GLY A 158 -1.77 -0.40 -5.06
N PHE A 159 -0.97 -0.56 -6.12
CA PHE A 159 -0.21 -1.76 -6.44
C PHE A 159 1.27 -1.43 -6.54
N PHE A 160 2.13 -2.41 -6.23
CA PHE A 160 3.57 -2.21 -6.21
C PHE A 160 4.28 -3.04 -7.27
N SER A 161 5.32 -2.44 -7.84
CA SER A 161 6.26 -3.07 -8.75
C SER A 161 7.67 -2.66 -8.42
N LEU A 162 8.65 -3.40 -8.89
CA LEU A 162 10.05 -3.02 -8.71
C LEU A 162 10.34 -1.74 -9.52
N PRO A 163 10.81 -0.65 -8.90
CA PRO A 163 11.16 0.58 -9.59
C PRO A 163 12.15 0.34 -10.73
N GLY A 164 12.01 1.07 -11.84
CA GLY A 164 12.86 0.90 -13.03
C GLY A 164 12.47 -0.22 -13.96
N THR A 165 11.41 -0.99 -13.65
CA THR A 165 10.97 -2.13 -14.50
C THR A 165 9.72 -1.83 -15.33
N GLY A 166 9.20 -0.59 -15.27
CA GLY A 166 7.97 -0.21 -15.98
C GLY A 166 6.75 -1.04 -15.59
N GLY A 167 6.71 -1.54 -14.35
CA GLY A 167 5.60 -2.35 -13.83
C GLY A 167 5.66 -3.85 -14.19
N THR A 168 6.68 -4.30 -14.91
CA THR A 168 6.77 -5.70 -15.37
C THR A 168 7.17 -6.69 -14.29
N VAL A 169 7.78 -6.22 -13.20
CA VAL A 169 8.18 -7.05 -12.06
C VAL A 169 7.32 -6.69 -10.84
N PRO A 170 6.32 -7.53 -10.48
CA PRO A 170 5.51 -7.30 -9.30
C PRO A 170 6.36 -7.29 -8.02
N ALA A 171 5.97 -6.44 -7.08
CA ALA A 171 6.67 -6.28 -5.81
C ALA A 171 5.71 -6.22 -4.64
N THR A 172 6.26 -6.38 -3.45
CA THR A 172 5.58 -6.15 -2.17
C THR A 172 6.32 -5.11 -1.36
N VAL A 173 5.61 -4.46 -0.45
CA VAL A 173 6.16 -3.55 0.54
C VAL A 173 5.82 -4.05 1.94
N ARG A 174 6.61 -3.67 2.95
CA ARG A 174 6.32 -4.03 4.35
C ARG A 174 5.44 -3.02 5.08
N GLY A 175 5.27 -1.82 4.53
CA GLY A 175 4.45 -0.78 5.14
C GLY A 175 3.96 0.23 4.12
N PHE A 176 2.79 0.78 4.41
CA PHE A 176 2.18 1.88 3.66
C PHE A 176 1.41 2.77 4.61
N GLY A 177 1.44 4.07 4.35
CA GLY A 177 0.68 5.09 5.06
C GLY A 177 0.22 6.19 4.12
N ALA A 178 -0.84 6.87 4.54
CA ALA A 178 -1.43 8.00 3.83
C ALA A 178 -1.88 9.09 4.79
N VAL A 179 -1.85 10.32 4.30
CA VAL A 179 -2.53 11.45 4.93
C VAL A 179 -3.91 11.58 4.29
N PHE A 180 -4.91 11.71 5.13
CA PHE A 180 -6.29 11.99 4.78
C PHE A 180 -6.63 13.40 5.25
N THR A 181 -7.44 14.11 4.49
CA THR A 181 -7.97 15.41 4.91
C THR A 181 -9.48 15.32 5.08
N ASP A 182 -9.97 15.83 6.21
CA ASP A 182 -11.38 15.93 6.58
C ASP A 182 -12.04 14.57 6.91
N VAL A 183 -11.43 13.82 7.84
CA VAL A 183 -12.03 12.58 8.36
C VAL A 183 -12.89 12.91 9.58
N ASP A 184 -14.20 12.95 9.40
CA ASP A 184 -15.16 13.41 10.39
C ASP A 184 -15.95 12.28 11.07
N LEU A 185 -16.06 11.13 10.41
CA LEU A 185 -16.80 10.00 10.94
C LEU A 185 -15.89 8.78 11.21
N ALA A 186 -16.12 8.14 12.34
CA ALA A 186 -15.36 6.95 12.71
C ALA A 186 -15.53 5.83 11.68
N GLY A 187 -14.40 5.37 11.12
CA GLY A 187 -14.37 4.25 10.17
C GLY A 187 -14.79 4.61 8.74
N SER A 188 -15.02 5.88 8.43
CA SER A 188 -15.29 6.34 7.07
C SER A 188 -14.06 6.24 6.17
N ALA A 189 -12.87 6.48 6.73
CA ALA A 189 -11.61 6.39 6.02
C ALA A 189 -10.74 5.25 6.58
N SER A 190 -10.10 4.48 5.69
CA SER A 190 -9.31 3.30 6.10
C SER A 190 -8.29 2.87 5.06
N LEU A 191 -7.30 2.08 5.52
CA LEU A 191 -6.38 1.31 4.72
C LEU A 191 -6.66 -0.18 4.89
N GLN A 192 -6.93 -0.89 3.80
CA GLN A 192 -7.04 -2.35 3.77
C GLN A 192 -5.87 -2.93 2.97
N PHE A 193 -5.20 -3.91 3.54
CA PHE A 193 -4.00 -4.51 2.96
C PHE A 193 -4.26 -5.91 2.44
N PHE A 194 -3.57 -6.28 1.35
CA PHE A 194 -3.68 -7.59 0.73
C PHE A 194 -2.32 -8.15 0.35
N ASP A 195 -2.18 -9.46 0.52
CA ASP A 195 -1.00 -10.21 0.08
C ASP A 195 -1.00 -10.47 -1.45
N PRO A 196 0.07 -11.05 -2.02
CA PRO A 196 0.12 -11.40 -3.45
C PRO A 196 -0.94 -12.39 -3.92
N GLN A 197 -1.55 -13.14 -3.02
CA GLN A 197 -2.64 -14.09 -3.32
C GLN A 197 -4.02 -13.42 -3.24
N GLY A 198 -4.08 -12.15 -2.80
CA GLY A 198 -5.32 -11.40 -2.63
C GLY A 198 -6.00 -11.63 -1.28
N ASN A 199 -5.36 -12.34 -0.34
CA ASN A 199 -5.90 -12.49 1.00
C ASN A 199 -5.78 -11.17 1.79
N SER A 200 -6.78 -10.86 2.61
CA SER A 200 -6.74 -9.67 3.46
C SER A 200 -5.73 -9.85 4.60
N LEU A 201 -4.87 -8.86 4.76
CA LEU A 201 -3.92 -8.74 5.88
C LEU A 201 -4.48 -7.88 7.01
N GLY A 202 -5.65 -7.28 6.84
CA GLY A 202 -6.34 -6.45 7.82
C GLY A 202 -6.86 -5.15 7.25
N ILE A 203 -7.74 -4.50 8.04
CA ILE A 203 -8.32 -3.18 7.78
C ILE A 203 -7.98 -2.31 8.99
N PHE A 204 -7.51 -1.09 8.75
CA PHE A 204 -7.12 -0.12 9.76
C PHE A 204 -7.79 1.21 9.46
N ASN A 205 -8.46 1.79 10.44
CA ASN A 205 -9.19 3.04 10.27
C ASN A 205 -8.29 4.25 10.53
N ALA A 206 -8.43 5.29 9.71
CA ALA A 206 -7.82 6.57 9.97
C ALA A 206 -8.45 7.21 11.22
N PRO A 207 -7.67 7.94 12.03
CA PRO A 207 -8.21 8.66 13.17
C PRO A 207 -9.11 9.81 12.69
N CYS A 208 -10.16 10.12 13.45
CA CYS A 208 -11.08 11.22 13.20
C CYS A 208 -11.14 12.20 14.38
N GLY A 209 -10.09 12.23 15.20
CA GLY A 209 -9.98 13.05 16.41
C GLY A 209 -8.99 12.46 17.39
N SER A 210 -8.70 13.17 18.47
CA SER A 210 -7.81 12.71 19.54
C SER A 210 -8.44 11.67 20.46
N GLY A 211 -9.58 11.11 20.07
CA GLY A 211 -10.37 10.13 20.81
C GLY A 211 -11.78 9.98 20.23
N ALA A 212 -12.61 9.14 20.84
CA ALA A 212 -14.03 9.08 20.53
C ALA A 212 -14.81 10.08 21.44
N PRO A 213 -15.80 10.83 20.92
CA PRO A 213 -16.26 10.85 19.53
C PRO A 213 -15.33 11.61 18.59
N CYS A 214 -15.47 11.35 17.28
CA CYS A 214 -14.82 12.15 16.24
C CYS A 214 -15.18 13.62 16.38
N SER A 215 -14.29 14.51 15.98
CA SER A 215 -14.53 15.94 15.97
C SER A 215 -14.80 16.40 14.54
N PRO A 216 -16.05 16.60 14.14
CA PRO A 216 -16.40 17.04 12.80
C PRO A 216 -16.00 18.53 12.65
N THR A 217 -14.79 18.75 12.15
CA THR A 217 -14.23 20.08 11.97
C THR A 217 -13.49 20.11 10.64
N ASN A 218 -13.99 20.90 9.72
CA ASN A 218 -13.40 21.06 8.39
C ASN A 218 -11.90 21.40 8.46
N GLY A 219 -11.15 20.87 7.47
CA GLY A 219 -9.73 21.16 7.30
C GLY A 219 -8.81 20.41 8.25
N THR A 220 -9.31 19.37 8.93
CA THR A 220 -8.45 18.52 9.76
C THR A 220 -7.64 17.54 8.91
N LEU A 221 -6.49 17.13 9.46
CA LEU A 221 -5.60 16.16 8.86
C LEU A 221 -5.52 14.91 9.73
N SER A 222 -5.52 13.76 9.09
CA SER A 222 -5.41 12.45 9.72
C SER A 222 -4.29 11.65 9.07
N PHE A 223 -3.35 11.15 9.85
CA PHE A 223 -2.33 10.25 9.38
C PHE A 223 -2.62 8.82 9.83
N LEU A 224 -2.51 7.87 8.90
CA LEU A 224 -2.52 6.44 9.20
C LEU A 224 -1.39 5.75 8.45
N GLY A 225 -0.49 5.10 9.18
CA GLY A 225 0.56 4.24 8.65
C GLY A 225 0.52 2.86 9.30
N VAL A 226 0.78 1.80 8.53
CA VAL A 226 0.82 0.42 9.02
C VAL A 226 2.07 -0.28 8.50
N ILE A 227 2.81 -0.93 9.41
CA ILE A 227 4.01 -1.70 9.08
C ILE A 227 3.83 -3.16 9.53
N PHE A 228 4.05 -4.08 8.60
CA PHE A 228 4.15 -5.51 8.85
C PHE A 228 5.61 -5.91 9.07
N SER A 229 5.84 -7.05 9.70
CA SER A 229 7.20 -7.54 9.99
C SER A 229 8.01 -7.91 8.74
N THR A 230 7.32 -8.20 7.62
CA THR A 230 7.93 -8.61 6.34
C THR A 230 7.28 -7.87 5.17
N GLU A 231 7.94 -7.90 4.01
CA GLU A 231 7.41 -7.39 2.74
C GLU A 231 6.33 -8.33 2.23
N GLN A 232 5.08 -8.02 2.54
CA GLN A 232 3.93 -8.87 2.19
C GLN A 232 2.76 -8.13 1.57
N ILE A 233 2.76 -6.80 1.56
CA ILE A 233 1.69 -5.99 0.98
C ILE A 233 1.90 -5.91 -0.53
N ALA A 234 1.06 -6.57 -1.30
CA ALA A 234 1.03 -6.46 -2.76
C ALA A 234 0.03 -5.41 -3.24
N ARG A 235 -1.03 -5.18 -2.46
CA ARG A 235 -2.05 -4.17 -2.74
C ARG A 235 -2.49 -3.51 -1.45
N VAL A 236 -2.70 -2.21 -1.52
CA VAL A 236 -3.41 -1.42 -0.51
C VAL A 236 -4.69 -0.87 -1.12
N ARG A 237 -5.82 -1.04 -0.45
CA ARG A 237 -7.06 -0.34 -0.75
C ARG A 237 -7.22 0.80 0.23
N ILE A 238 -7.31 2.01 -0.29
CA ILE A 238 -7.57 3.23 0.44
C ILE A 238 -9.05 3.54 0.27
N ILE A 239 -9.76 3.67 1.38
CA ILE A 239 -11.15 4.15 1.42
C ILE A 239 -11.10 5.55 2.00
N ASN A 240 -11.49 6.53 1.22
CA ASN A 240 -11.46 7.94 1.59
C ASN A 240 -12.89 8.47 1.71
N GLY A 241 -13.38 8.53 2.94
CA GLY A 241 -14.75 8.86 3.26
C GLY A 241 -15.74 7.73 3.01
N ASN A 242 -17.00 7.97 3.28
CA ASN A 242 -18.08 7.00 3.07
C ASN A 242 -18.86 7.21 1.76
N THR A 243 -18.48 8.24 1.01
CA THR A 243 -19.07 8.57 -0.30
C THR A 243 -18.00 9.12 -1.26
N ALA A 244 -18.28 9.03 -2.56
CA ALA A 244 -17.47 9.70 -3.57
C ALA A 244 -17.65 11.22 -3.50
N LEU A 245 -16.67 11.97 -4.00
CA LEU A 245 -16.80 13.42 -4.16
C LEU A 245 -18.06 13.78 -4.97
N GLY A 246 -18.77 14.82 -4.54
CA GLY A 246 -20.00 15.35 -5.16
C GLY A 246 -20.96 15.97 -4.16
N PRO A 247 -21.44 15.25 -3.13
CA PRO A 247 -22.28 15.85 -2.09
C PRO A 247 -21.49 16.83 -1.20
N ASN A 248 -22.21 17.68 -0.47
CA ASN A 248 -21.61 18.43 0.62
C ASN A 248 -21.10 17.45 1.68
N ASP A 249 -19.94 17.75 2.24
CA ASP A 249 -19.55 17.14 3.49
C ASP A 249 -20.53 17.53 4.59
N ASN A 250 -21.16 16.54 5.23
CA ASN A 250 -22.16 16.77 6.28
C ASN A 250 -22.21 15.59 7.25
N PRO A 251 -21.25 15.51 8.18
CA PRO A 251 -21.17 14.43 9.16
C PRO A 251 -22.40 14.33 10.07
N ALA A 252 -23.15 15.42 10.26
CA ALA A 252 -24.39 15.41 11.02
C ALA A 252 -25.51 14.59 10.33
N GLU A 253 -25.46 14.47 9.01
CA GLU A 253 -26.35 13.62 8.20
C GLU A 253 -25.70 12.30 7.79
N GLY A 254 -24.50 12.01 8.31
CA GLY A 254 -23.77 10.77 8.02
C GLY A 254 -23.02 10.79 6.70
N VAL A 255 -22.77 11.94 6.11
CA VAL A 255 -21.96 12.09 4.89
C VAL A 255 -20.58 12.62 5.27
N ASP A 256 -19.55 11.86 4.95
CA ASP A 256 -18.14 12.18 5.18
C ASP A 256 -17.35 12.05 3.88
N VAL A 257 -16.90 13.17 3.37
CA VAL A 257 -16.16 13.28 2.11
C VAL A 257 -14.70 13.57 2.42
N VAL A 258 -13.81 12.69 2.03
CA VAL A 258 -12.39 12.75 2.38
C VAL A 258 -11.53 12.83 1.13
N ALA A 259 -10.54 13.71 1.12
CA ALA A 259 -9.50 13.71 0.09
C ALA A 259 -8.18 13.13 0.65
N LEU A 260 -7.20 12.92 -0.23
CA LEU A 260 -5.93 12.30 0.09
C LEU A 260 -4.77 13.27 -0.17
N ASP A 261 -3.73 13.17 0.65
CA ASP A 261 -2.47 13.84 0.47
C ASP A 261 -1.33 12.81 0.45
N ASP A 262 -0.20 13.06 1.09
CA ASP A 262 1.02 12.27 1.03
C ASP A 262 0.83 10.77 1.21
N PHE A 263 1.47 9.98 0.33
CA PHE A 263 1.62 8.54 0.48
C PHE A 263 3.08 8.18 0.78
N LEU A 264 3.26 7.32 1.78
CA LEU A 264 4.56 6.84 2.23
C LEU A 264 4.56 5.32 2.26
N TYR A 265 5.60 4.69 1.71
CA TYR A 265 5.71 3.23 1.73
C TYR A 265 7.17 2.76 1.74
N ALA A 266 7.37 1.54 2.26
CA ALA A 266 8.69 0.91 2.25
C ALA A 266 9.19 0.70 0.81
N GLU A 267 10.50 0.56 0.63
CA GLU A 267 11.08 0.24 -0.68
C GLU A 267 10.47 -1.05 -1.24
N PRO A 268 9.90 -1.03 -2.47
CA PRO A 268 9.31 -2.21 -3.08
C PRO A 268 10.33 -3.33 -3.32
N ARG A 269 9.97 -4.56 -2.97
CA ARG A 269 10.78 -5.78 -3.12
C ARG A 269 10.11 -6.73 -4.09
N ALA A 270 10.86 -7.23 -5.07
CA ALA A 270 10.35 -8.24 -5.98
C ALA A 270 9.78 -9.44 -5.21
N ILE A 271 8.62 -9.92 -5.63
CA ILE A 271 8.02 -11.12 -5.05
C ILE A 271 8.94 -12.31 -5.37
N PRO A 272 9.42 -13.06 -4.36
CA PRO A 272 10.26 -14.23 -4.62
C PRO A 272 9.52 -15.25 -5.50
N ALA A 273 10.22 -15.80 -6.49
CA ALA A 273 9.67 -16.91 -7.27
C ALA A 273 9.33 -18.09 -6.34
N PRO A 274 8.19 -18.77 -6.57
CA PRO A 274 7.84 -19.94 -5.78
C PRO A 274 8.98 -20.96 -5.77
N ALA A 275 9.37 -21.43 -4.58
CA ALA A 275 10.47 -22.40 -4.40
C ALA A 275 10.31 -23.68 -5.22
N GLY A 276 9.07 -24.02 -5.61
CA GLY A 276 8.75 -25.16 -6.49
C GLY A 276 9.43 -25.09 -7.87
N LEU A 277 9.60 -23.91 -8.46
CA LEU A 277 10.28 -23.78 -9.76
C LEU A 277 11.78 -24.03 -9.64
N THR A 278 12.39 -23.65 -8.53
CA THR A 278 13.81 -23.93 -8.26
C THR A 278 14.07 -25.43 -8.02
N LEU A 279 13.17 -26.10 -7.31
CA LEU A 279 13.23 -27.54 -7.08
C LEU A 279 13.00 -28.35 -8.38
N LEU A 280 12.08 -27.91 -9.24
CA LEU A 280 11.90 -28.54 -10.57
C LEU A 280 13.16 -28.41 -11.42
N GLY A 281 13.80 -27.24 -11.46
CA GLY A 281 15.05 -27.02 -12.18
C GLY A 281 16.18 -27.92 -11.68
N LEU A 282 16.34 -28.03 -10.36
CA LEU A 282 17.34 -28.94 -9.76
C LEU A 282 17.03 -30.42 -10.01
N GLY A 283 15.73 -30.79 -10.00
CA GLY A 283 15.29 -32.16 -10.32
C GLY A 283 15.65 -32.56 -11.76
N PHE A 284 15.43 -31.69 -12.74
CA PHE A 284 15.79 -31.94 -14.14
C PHE A 284 17.31 -32.08 -14.33
N VAL A 285 18.11 -31.24 -13.67
CA VAL A 285 19.58 -31.34 -13.72
C VAL A 285 20.05 -32.67 -13.11
N GLY A 286 19.46 -33.10 -12.00
CA GLY A 286 19.74 -34.39 -11.37
C GLY A 286 19.46 -35.58 -12.26
N VAL A 287 18.31 -35.58 -12.96
CA VAL A 287 17.93 -36.66 -13.89
C VAL A 287 18.86 -36.70 -15.11
N ILE A 288 19.25 -35.55 -15.67
CA ILE A 288 20.19 -35.50 -16.80
C ILE A 288 21.57 -36.00 -16.37
N ALA A 289 22.05 -35.58 -15.19
CA ALA A 289 23.33 -36.05 -14.67
C ALA A 289 23.36 -37.55 -14.43
N GLN A 290 22.30 -38.16 -13.90
CA GLN A 290 22.19 -39.59 -13.72
C GLN A 290 22.15 -40.34 -15.06
N SER A 291 21.48 -39.80 -16.07
CA SER A 291 21.43 -40.42 -17.42
C SER A 291 22.80 -40.44 -18.09
N TRP A 292 23.62 -39.41 -17.90
CA TRP A 292 24.98 -39.28 -18.39
C TRP A 292 25.95 -40.26 -17.71
N LEU A 293 25.84 -40.41 -16.39
CA LEU A 293 26.66 -41.34 -15.61
C LEU A 293 26.36 -42.80 -15.95
N ARG A 294 25.11 -43.16 -16.30
CA ARG A 294 24.75 -44.52 -16.75
C ARG A 294 25.31 -44.85 -18.13
N LYS A 295 25.40 -43.87 -19.05
CA LYS A 295 25.99 -44.10 -20.41
C LYS A 295 27.49 -44.27 -20.41
N ARG A 296 28.23 -43.94 -19.34
CA ARG A 296 29.69 -44.13 -19.22
C ARG A 296 30.08 -45.45 -18.55
N ARG A 297 29.13 -46.30 -18.19
CA ARG A 297 29.39 -47.60 -17.56
C ARG A 297 29.06 -48.79 -18.44
N ILE A 298 28.84 -48.57 -19.73
CA ILE A 298 28.77 -49.54 -20.80
C ILE A 298 29.93 -49.22 -21.76
#